data_fde01bb4fd518f2cb02780e8a127aeae
#
_entry.id   fde01bb4fd518f2cb02780e8a127aeae
#
_cell.length_a   1.000
_cell.length_b   1.000
_cell.length_c   1.000
_cell.angle_alpha   90.00
_cell.angle_beta   90.00
_cell.angle_gamma   90.00
#
_symmetry.space_group_name_H-M   'P 1'
#
loop_
_entity.id
_entity.type
_entity.pdbx_description
1 polymer ?
#
loop_
_entity_poly.entity_id
_entity_poly.type
_entity_poly.pdbx_seq_one_letter_code
_entity_poly.pdbx_strand_id
1 'polypeptide(L)'
;FSTDPNQQGTFRFKLLGFPVSIHWSFVILPILLGSQSGVDPIDQTRSVLICIIVFFISILGHELGHALAYRSFGGSAQIMIHAMGGMAVSHGSFNRKQKIIITSAGPLFGLAMGIICLLFAMFLDLGSMSKYLRQFLEFMILLNILWSFFNLLPIIPLDGGQLLGHIMHERKPALRGKIGGFTAIVFGLLLFKLNYIFGAIILGYLAYQNFKAADRARRGYW
;
A
#
# COMPACT_ATOMS: atom_id res chain seq x y z
N PHE A 1 -14.33 -7.83 -2.57
CA PHE A 1 -13.31 -8.83 -2.21
C PHE A 1 -13.62 -9.34 -0.82
N SER A 2 -13.65 -10.67 -0.64
CA SER A 2 -13.93 -11.30 0.66
C SER A 2 -12.69 -11.11 1.55
N THR A 3 -12.91 -10.65 2.78
CA THR A 3 -11.89 -10.60 3.83
C THR A 3 -11.78 -11.93 4.59
N ASP A 4 -12.35 -13.00 4.02
CA ASP A 4 -12.31 -14.33 4.64
C ASP A 4 -10.89 -14.91 4.52
N PRO A 5 -10.19 -15.10 5.64
CA PRO A 5 -8.86 -15.72 5.64
C PRO A 5 -8.88 -17.17 5.16
N ASN A 6 -10.06 -17.83 5.08
CA ASN A 6 -10.24 -19.20 4.63
C ASN A 6 -10.48 -19.33 3.12
N GLN A 7 -10.39 -18.24 2.36
CA GLN A 7 -10.58 -18.27 0.92
C GLN A 7 -9.63 -19.27 0.23
N GLN A 8 -10.15 -20.04 -0.73
CA GLN A 8 -9.34 -20.97 -1.54
C GLN A 8 -8.21 -20.21 -2.27
N GLY A 9 -7.03 -20.83 -2.37
CA GLY A 9 -5.86 -20.20 -3.00
C GLY A 9 -5.08 -19.25 -2.11
N THR A 10 -5.22 -19.37 -0.78
CA THR A 10 -4.50 -18.55 0.19
C THR A 10 -3.40 -19.36 0.87
N PHE A 11 -2.15 -18.89 0.76
CA PHE A 11 -1.02 -19.41 1.52
C PHE A 11 -0.93 -18.72 2.89
N ARG A 12 -0.63 -19.50 3.95
CA ARG A 12 -0.64 -19.00 5.33
C ARG A 12 0.62 -19.39 6.09
N PHE A 13 1.14 -18.43 6.86
CA PHE A 13 2.25 -18.65 7.78
C PHE A 13 2.18 -17.67 8.95
N LYS A 14 3.11 -17.76 9.88
CA LYS A 14 3.26 -16.79 10.97
C LYS A 14 4.58 -16.04 10.82
N LEU A 15 4.54 -14.72 10.96
CA LEU A 15 5.72 -13.86 10.98
C LEU A 15 5.70 -13.01 12.24
N LEU A 16 6.75 -13.07 13.05
CA LEU A 16 6.86 -12.35 14.33
C LEU A 16 5.63 -12.53 15.25
N GLY A 17 4.97 -13.70 15.16
CA GLY A 17 3.75 -14.01 15.91
C GLY A 17 2.44 -13.55 15.26
N PHE A 18 2.47 -12.78 14.16
CA PHE A 18 1.29 -12.39 13.40
C PHE A 18 0.92 -13.47 12.38
N PRO A 19 -0.38 -13.86 12.30
CA PRO A 19 -0.88 -14.64 11.17
C PRO A 19 -0.76 -13.82 9.89
N VAL A 20 -0.15 -14.39 8.85
CA VAL A 20 -0.03 -13.80 7.52
C VAL A 20 -0.75 -14.69 6.53
N SER A 21 -1.60 -14.11 5.70
CA SER A 21 -2.35 -14.76 4.63
C SER A 21 -2.06 -14.08 3.31
N ILE A 22 -1.60 -14.83 2.29
CA ILE A 22 -1.30 -14.31 0.96
C ILE A 22 -2.24 -15.00 -0.03
N HIS A 23 -3.08 -14.21 -0.68
CA HIS A 23 -3.92 -14.71 -1.76
C HIS A 23 -3.15 -14.71 -3.08
N TRP A 24 -3.32 -15.73 -3.93
CA TRP A 24 -2.61 -15.87 -5.19
C TRP A 24 -2.71 -14.63 -6.10
N SER A 25 -3.83 -13.90 -6.03
CA SER A 25 -4.03 -12.69 -6.84
C SER A 25 -3.00 -11.58 -6.59
N PHE A 26 -2.26 -11.65 -5.50
CA PHE A 26 -1.17 -10.72 -5.18
C PHE A 26 -0.16 -10.57 -6.33
N VAL A 27 0.12 -11.65 -7.09
CA VAL A 27 1.12 -11.64 -8.16
C VAL A 27 0.68 -10.87 -9.41
N ILE A 28 -0.61 -10.56 -9.56
CA ILE A 28 -1.16 -9.92 -10.76
C ILE A 28 -0.49 -8.57 -11.04
N LEU A 29 -0.46 -7.69 -10.05
CA LEU A 29 0.11 -6.35 -10.22
C LEU A 29 1.63 -6.37 -10.46
N PRO A 30 2.44 -7.13 -9.69
CA PRO A 30 3.87 -7.29 -9.99
C PRO A 30 4.16 -7.86 -11.38
N ILE A 31 3.36 -8.82 -11.87
CA ILE A 31 3.53 -9.36 -13.23
C ILE A 31 3.28 -8.26 -14.26
N LEU A 32 2.19 -7.51 -14.12
CA LEU A 32 1.87 -6.42 -15.04
C LEU A 32 2.95 -5.33 -15.08
N LEU A 33 3.50 -4.96 -13.92
CA LEU A 33 4.51 -3.91 -13.81
C LEU A 33 5.92 -4.39 -14.14
N GLY A 34 6.23 -5.68 -13.90
CA GLY A 34 7.51 -6.29 -14.21
C GLY A 34 7.66 -6.71 -15.69
N SER A 35 6.55 -6.77 -16.43
CA SER A 35 6.54 -7.18 -17.84
C SER A 35 6.94 -6.01 -18.74
N GLN A 36 7.98 -6.22 -19.55
CA GLN A 36 8.50 -5.24 -20.51
C GLN A 36 8.46 -5.83 -21.92
N SER A 37 7.98 -5.06 -22.89
CA SER A 37 7.97 -5.48 -24.29
C SER A 37 9.37 -5.34 -24.92
N GLY A 38 9.77 -6.29 -25.78
CA GLY A 38 11.03 -6.20 -26.53
C GLY A 38 12.28 -6.60 -25.76
N VAL A 39 12.13 -7.21 -24.58
CA VAL A 39 13.22 -7.74 -23.75
C VAL A 39 13.34 -9.25 -23.95
N ASP A 40 14.57 -9.78 -23.86
CA ASP A 40 14.81 -11.23 -23.90
C ASP A 40 13.93 -11.97 -22.88
N PRO A 41 13.29 -13.11 -23.25
CA PRO A 41 12.37 -13.83 -22.37
C PRO A 41 12.94 -14.22 -21.01
N ILE A 42 14.23 -14.55 -20.94
CA ILE A 42 14.91 -14.90 -19.71
C ILE A 42 15.05 -13.68 -18.79
N ASP A 43 15.49 -12.55 -19.37
CA ASP A 43 15.62 -11.29 -18.61
C ASP A 43 14.27 -10.76 -18.17
N GLN A 44 13.25 -10.89 -19.00
CA GLN A 44 11.87 -10.57 -18.63
C GLN A 44 11.38 -11.41 -17.43
N THR A 45 11.57 -12.72 -17.48
CA THR A 45 11.18 -13.62 -16.38
C THR A 45 11.87 -13.22 -15.08
N ARG A 46 13.17 -12.92 -15.12
CA ARG A 46 13.94 -12.46 -13.96
C ARG A 46 13.42 -11.13 -13.41
N SER A 47 13.13 -10.18 -14.28
CA SER A 47 12.55 -8.88 -13.89
C SER A 47 11.20 -9.03 -13.21
N VAL A 48 10.33 -9.88 -13.72
CA VAL A 48 9.03 -10.19 -13.10
C VAL A 48 9.20 -10.82 -11.72
N LEU A 49 10.12 -11.80 -11.59
CA LEU A 49 10.40 -12.43 -10.29
C LEU A 49 10.94 -11.42 -9.27
N ILE A 50 11.86 -10.54 -9.67
CA ILE A 50 12.35 -9.45 -8.81
C ILE A 50 11.19 -8.56 -8.40
N CYS A 51 10.32 -8.18 -9.32
CA CYS A 51 9.16 -7.34 -9.04
C CYS A 51 8.22 -8.00 -8.03
N ILE A 52 7.92 -9.30 -8.16
CA ILE A 52 7.11 -10.07 -7.21
C ILE A 52 7.73 -10.05 -5.81
N ILE A 53 9.04 -10.30 -5.71
CA ILE A 53 9.75 -10.32 -4.42
C ILE A 53 9.74 -8.93 -3.79
N VAL A 54 10.02 -7.88 -4.55
CA VAL A 54 10.03 -6.50 -4.05
C VAL A 54 8.63 -6.09 -3.57
N PHE A 55 7.60 -6.36 -4.35
CA PHE A 55 6.21 -6.08 -3.94
C PHE A 55 5.84 -6.81 -2.67
N PHE A 56 6.20 -8.09 -2.57
CA PHE A 56 5.93 -8.89 -1.39
C PHE A 56 6.60 -8.29 -0.14
N ILE A 57 7.90 -8.01 -0.20
CA ILE A 57 8.66 -7.44 0.92
C ILE A 57 8.10 -6.07 1.31
N SER A 58 7.80 -5.22 0.32
CA SER A 58 7.33 -3.85 0.54
C SER A 58 5.94 -3.81 1.17
N ILE A 59 4.98 -4.58 0.63
CA ILE A 59 3.62 -4.64 1.18
C ILE A 59 3.63 -5.31 2.55
N LEU A 60 4.35 -6.42 2.71
CA LEU A 60 4.45 -7.10 3.99
C LEU A 60 5.09 -6.21 5.06
N GLY A 61 6.14 -5.46 4.72
CA GLY A 61 6.77 -4.49 5.62
C GLY A 61 5.82 -3.37 6.03
N HIS A 62 5.07 -2.82 5.08
CA HIS A 62 4.06 -1.81 5.33
C HIS A 62 2.98 -2.33 6.33
N GLU A 63 2.39 -3.49 6.06
CA GLU A 63 1.38 -4.09 6.94
C GLU A 63 1.95 -4.49 8.30
N LEU A 64 3.23 -4.92 8.33
CA LEU A 64 3.92 -5.22 9.56
C LEU A 64 4.09 -3.96 10.43
N GLY A 65 4.32 -2.81 9.83
CA GLY A 65 4.32 -1.52 10.53
C GLY A 65 3.02 -1.28 11.30
N HIS A 66 1.87 -1.45 10.65
CA HIS A 66 0.56 -1.38 11.31
C HIS A 66 0.40 -2.44 12.40
N ALA A 67 0.72 -3.71 12.10
CA ALA A 67 0.57 -4.82 13.02
C ALA A 67 1.42 -4.66 14.30
N LEU A 68 2.64 -4.18 14.17
CA LEU A 68 3.53 -3.87 15.30
C LEU A 68 2.95 -2.74 16.16
N ALA A 69 2.42 -1.69 15.54
CA ALA A 69 1.77 -0.60 16.26
C ALA A 69 0.49 -1.06 16.97
N TYR A 70 -0.34 -1.91 16.35
CA TYR A 70 -1.48 -2.54 17.03
C TYR A 70 -1.05 -3.30 18.27
N ARG A 71 -0.01 -4.14 18.15
CA ARG A 71 0.50 -4.95 19.26
C ARG A 71 1.08 -4.10 20.39
N SER A 72 1.75 -2.99 20.07
CA SER A 72 2.32 -2.10 21.10
C SER A 72 1.26 -1.44 21.97
N PHE A 73 0.02 -1.35 21.48
CA PHE A 73 -1.13 -0.85 22.23
C PHE A 73 -2.05 -1.97 22.79
N GLY A 74 -1.54 -3.21 22.85
CA GLY A 74 -2.26 -4.35 23.43
C GLY A 74 -3.30 -4.99 22.50
N GLY A 75 -3.34 -4.60 21.24
CA GLY A 75 -4.21 -5.22 20.23
C GLY A 75 -3.58 -6.45 19.57
N SER A 76 -4.39 -7.15 18.80
CA SER A 76 -3.95 -8.22 17.90
C SER A 76 -4.19 -7.81 16.45
N ALA A 77 -3.35 -8.32 15.55
CA ALA A 77 -3.49 -8.06 14.12
C ALA A 77 -3.25 -9.33 13.32
N GLN A 78 -3.91 -9.42 12.15
CA GLN A 78 -3.67 -10.41 11.12
C GLN A 78 -3.39 -9.68 9.82
N ILE A 79 -2.33 -10.09 9.12
CA ILE A 79 -1.92 -9.49 7.85
C ILE A 79 -2.54 -10.30 6.71
N MET A 80 -3.17 -9.61 5.76
CA MET A 80 -3.72 -10.20 4.54
C MET A 80 -3.16 -9.45 3.34
N ILE A 81 -2.59 -10.19 2.37
CA ILE A 81 -2.02 -9.64 1.13
C ILE A 81 -2.81 -10.19 -0.07
N HIS A 82 -3.27 -9.30 -0.95
CA HIS A 82 -4.06 -9.64 -2.14
C HIS A 82 -3.76 -8.66 -3.30
N ALA A 83 -4.44 -8.80 -4.44
CA ALA A 83 -4.21 -8.02 -5.66
C ALA A 83 -4.25 -6.49 -5.46
N MET A 84 -5.04 -6.00 -4.52
CA MET A 84 -5.19 -4.55 -4.26
C MET A 84 -4.22 -4.02 -3.19
N GLY A 85 -3.25 -4.83 -2.74
CA GLY A 85 -2.31 -4.48 -1.67
C GLY A 85 -2.47 -5.34 -0.43
N GLY A 86 -2.08 -4.80 0.73
CA GLY A 86 -2.20 -5.44 2.03
C GLY A 86 -3.33 -4.86 2.88
N MET A 87 -3.65 -5.56 3.95
CA MET A 87 -4.55 -5.10 4.99
C MET A 87 -4.19 -5.76 6.32
N ALA A 88 -3.94 -4.96 7.36
CA ALA A 88 -3.82 -5.42 8.72
C ALA A 88 -5.20 -5.36 9.41
N VAL A 89 -5.87 -6.51 9.49
CA VAL A 89 -7.13 -6.63 10.24
C VAL A 89 -6.80 -6.72 11.72
N SER A 90 -7.36 -5.81 12.52
CA SER A 90 -7.08 -5.73 13.95
C SER A 90 -8.31 -5.96 14.81
N HIS A 91 -8.06 -6.48 16.01
CA HIS A 91 -9.02 -6.55 17.09
C HIS A 91 -8.51 -5.76 18.29
N GLY A 92 -9.32 -4.84 18.77
CA GLY A 92 -9.00 -3.98 19.91
C GLY A 92 -9.77 -2.66 19.87
N SER A 93 -9.80 -1.99 21.00
CA SER A 93 -10.36 -0.63 21.10
C SER A 93 -9.21 0.35 21.32
N PHE A 94 -9.09 1.34 20.45
CA PHE A 94 -7.97 2.29 20.45
C PHE A 94 -8.50 3.72 20.54
N ASN A 95 -7.84 4.52 21.37
CA ASN A 95 -8.12 5.95 21.42
C ASN A 95 -7.61 6.66 20.16
N ARG A 96 -8.00 7.91 19.98
CA ARG A 96 -7.66 8.69 18.76
C ARG A 96 -6.15 8.78 18.50
N LYS A 97 -5.35 9.04 19.54
CA LYS A 97 -3.88 9.16 19.38
C LYS A 97 -3.28 7.84 18.92
N GLN A 98 -3.73 6.72 19.51
CA GLN A 98 -3.32 5.38 19.13
C GLN A 98 -3.71 5.08 17.67
N LYS A 99 -4.95 5.39 17.25
CA LYS A 99 -5.39 5.23 15.84
C LYS A 99 -4.51 6.02 14.88
N ILE A 100 -4.15 7.27 15.20
CA ILE A 100 -3.23 8.08 14.38
C ILE A 100 -1.87 7.40 14.25
N ILE A 101 -1.27 6.95 15.36
CA ILE A 101 0.03 6.27 15.36
C ILE A 101 -0.04 4.97 14.54
N ILE A 102 -1.05 4.15 14.78
CA ILE A 102 -1.26 2.89 14.07
C ILE A 102 -1.38 3.12 12.56
N THR A 103 -2.23 4.05 12.15
CA THR A 103 -2.46 4.33 10.72
C THR A 103 -1.23 4.93 10.04
N SER A 104 -0.41 5.70 10.76
CA SER A 104 0.85 6.24 10.21
C SER A 104 1.98 5.21 10.18
N ALA A 105 1.92 4.16 11.00
CA ALA A 105 3.02 3.22 11.19
C ALA A 105 3.37 2.44 9.92
N GLY A 106 2.38 2.04 9.11
CA GLY A 106 2.61 1.36 7.83
C GLY A 106 3.39 2.22 6.85
N PRO A 107 2.88 3.40 6.46
CA PRO A 107 3.61 4.30 5.57
C PRO A 107 5.00 4.70 6.08
N LEU A 108 5.14 4.95 7.39
CA LEU A 108 6.44 5.29 7.98
C LEU A 108 7.42 4.12 7.94
N PHE A 109 6.95 2.90 8.15
CA PHE A 109 7.77 1.69 8.04
C PHE A 109 8.25 1.48 6.59
N GLY A 110 7.34 1.60 5.61
CA GLY A 110 7.69 1.54 4.20
C GLY A 110 8.70 2.63 3.81
N LEU A 111 8.46 3.88 4.22
CA LEU A 111 9.39 4.97 3.96
C LEU A 111 10.78 4.71 4.56
N ALA A 112 10.85 4.21 5.80
CA ALA A 112 12.10 3.84 6.44
C ALA A 112 12.84 2.74 5.65
N MET A 113 12.12 1.70 5.16
CA MET A 113 12.70 0.66 4.30
C MET A 113 13.29 1.25 3.02
N GLY A 114 12.55 2.15 2.34
CA GLY A 114 13.03 2.82 1.13
C GLY A 114 14.27 3.68 1.38
N ILE A 115 14.29 4.43 2.48
CA ILE A 115 15.44 5.24 2.89
C ILE A 115 16.65 4.36 3.24
N ILE A 116 16.47 3.27 3.97
CA ILE A 116 17.55 2.33 4.30
C ILE A 116 18.15 1.76 3.01
N CYS A 117 17.31 1.31 2.06
CA CYS A 117 17.79 0.82 0.76
C CYS A 117 18.53 1.92 -0.02
N LEU A 118 18.05 3.16 0.02
CA LEU A 118 18.71 4.31 -0.63
C LEU A 118 20.08 4.58 -0.02
N LEU A 119 20.16 4.66 1.31
CA LEU A 119 21.45 4.87 2.00
C LEU A 119 22.41 3.72 1.68
N PHE A 120 21.92 2.47 1.71
CA PHE A 120 22.74 1.31 1.34
C PHE A 120 23.28 1.42 -0.10
N ALA A 121 22.42 1.80 -1.05
CA ALA A 121 22.82 2.01 -2.45
C ALA A 121 23.86 3.12 -2.64
N MET A 122 23.86 4.16 -1.79
CA MET A 122 24.86 5.25 -1.83
C MET A 122 26.28 4.80 -1.44
N PHE A 123 26.40 3.75 -0.61
CA PHE A 123 27.70 3.21 -0.18
C PHE A 123 28.20 2.07 -1.06
N LEU A 124 27.41 1.61 -2.03
CA LEU A 124 27.78 0.52 -2.92
C LEU A 124 28.24 1.07 -4.27
N ASP A 125 29.26 0.44 -4.84
CA ASP A 125 29.60 0.63 -6.25
C ASP A 125 28.58 -0.10 -7.15
N LEU A 126 27.51 0.63 -7.51
CA LEU A 126 26.44 0.10 -8.34
C LEU A 126 26.95 -0.33 -9.74
N GLY A 127 28.13 0.17 -10.17
CA GLY A 127 28.75 -0.22 -11.45
C GLY A 127 29.29 -1.63 -11.44
N SER A 128 29.79 -2.10 -10.29
CA SER A 128 30.33 -3.46 -10.13
C SER A 128 29.26 -4.51 -9.83
N MET A 129 28.03 -4.10 -9.51
CA MET A 129 26.94 -5.01 -9.17
C MET A 129 26.32 -5.69 -10.38
N SER A 130 25.79 -6.89 -10.18
CA SER A 130 24.95 -7.52 -11.20
C SER A 130 23.73 -6.67 -11.50
N LYS A 131 23.30 -6.63 -12.78
CA LYS A 131 22.12 -5.86 -13.19
C LYS A 131 20.86 -6.19 -12.37
N TYR A 132 20.72 -7.42 -11.93
CA TYR A 132 19.54 -7.87 -11.17
C TYR A 132 19.53 -7.37 -9.73
N LEU A 133 20.71 -7.32 -9.08
CA LEU A 133 20.81 -6.78 -7.72
C LEU A 133 20.57 -5.26 -7.72
N ARG A 134 21.08 -4.56 -8.72
CA ARG A 134 20.78 -3.14 -8.95
C ARG A 134 19.29 -2.93 -9.14
N GLN A 135 18.66 -3.67 -10.06
CA GLN A 135 17.21 -3.60 -10.30
C GLN A 135 16.39 -3.87 -9.03
N PHE A 136 16.78 -4.85 -8.24
CA PHE A 136 16.13 -5.13 -6.94
C PHE A 136 16.21 -3.93 -6.00
N LEU A 137 17.38 -3.31 -5.84
CA LEU A 137 17.56 -2.13 -4.99
C LEU A 137 16.78 -0.93 -5.51
N GLU A 138 16.84 -0.65 -6.80
CA GLU A 138 16.09 0.43 -7.43
C GLU A 138 14.58 0.26 -7.23
N PHE A 139 14.05 -0.95 -7.41
CA PHE A 139 12.63 -1.23 -7.17
C PHE A 139 12.27 -1.14 -5.69
N MET A 140 13.12 -1.61 -4.77
CA MET A 140 12.93 -1.47 -3.33
C MET A 140 12.85 0.01 -2.92
N ILE A 141 13.75 0.84 -3.41
CA ILE A 141 13.75 2.28 -3.13
C ILE A 141 12.48 2.92 -3.69
N LEU A 142 12.26 2.74 -4.99
CA LEU A 142 11.16 3.40 -5.70
C LEU A 142 9.80 2.99 -5.14
N LEU A 143 9.56 1.67 -5.00
CA LEU A 143 8.26 1.18 -4.54
C LEU A 143 7.99 1.61 -3.10
N ASN A 144 8.93 1.44 -2.18
CA ASN A 144 8.68 1.78 -0.78
C ASN A 144 8.46 3.29 -0.58
N ILE A 145 9.20 4.14 -1.27
CA ILE A 145 9.02 5.59 -1.18
C ILE A 145 7.68 5.99 -1.82
N LEU A 146 7.43 5.62 -3.08
CA LEU A 146 6.20 6.00 -3.78
C LEU A 146 4.95 5.41 -3.13
N TRP A 147 5.00 4.14 -2.72
CA TRP A 147 3.88 3.46 -2.05
C TRP A 147 3.53 4.13 -0.72
N SER A 148 4.55 4.54 0.05
CA SER A 148 4.34 5.26 1.31
C SER A 148 3.69 6.62 1.09
N PHE A 149 4.18 7.40 0.13
CA PHE A 149 3.55 8.68 -0.23
C PHE A 149 2.14 8.50 -0.79
N PHE A 150 1.93 7.51 -1.64
CA PHE A 150 0.62 7.21 -2.20
C PHE A 150 -0.38 6.84 -1.10
N ASN A 151 0.02 5.98 -0.14
CA ASN A 151 -0.82 5.61 0.98
C ASN A 151 -1.11 6.78 1.94
N LEU A 152 -0.27 7.81 1.99
CA LEU A 152 -0.52 9.02 2.78
C LEU A 152 -1.45 10.03 2.10
N LEU A 153 -1.85 9.82 0.84
CA LEU A 153 -2.86 10.68 0.22
C LEU A 153 -4.19 10.60 0.99
N PRO A 154 -4.86 11.73 1.22
CA PRO A 154 -6.10 11.78 2.00
C PRO A 154 -7.30 11.21 1.23
N ILE A 155 -7.16 10.02 0.65
CA ILE A 155 -8.12 9.32 -0.19
C ILE A 155 -8.59 8.05 0.54
N ILE A 156 -9.88 7.84 0.73
CA ILE A 156 -10.41 6.58 1.22
C ILE A 156 -10.35 5.55 0.08
N PRO A 157 -9.81 4.31 0.30
CA PRO A 157 -9.50 3.65 1.58
C PRO A 157 -8.05 3.74 2.04
N LEU A 158 -7.19 4.55 1.42
CA LEU A 158 -5.77 4.67 1.77
C LEU A 158 -5.58 5.13 3.23
N ASP A 159 -4.39 4.89 3.80
CA ASP A 159 -4.07 5.28 5.17
C ASP A 159 -4.22 6.78 5.43
N GLY A 160 -3.78 7.62 4.48
CA GLY A 160 -3.96 9.06 4.56
C GLY A 160 -5.43 9.48 4.64
N GLY A 161 -6.32 8.77 3.96
CA GLY A 161 -7.75 8.97 4.10
C GLY A 161 -8.27 8.58 5.49
N GLN A 162 -7.79 7.47 6.07
CA GLN A 162 -8.13 7.05 7.42
C GLN A 162 -7.54 8.02 8.46
N LEU A 163 -6.28 8.40 8.28
CA LEU A 163 -5.56 9.36 9.12
C LEU A 163 -6.31 10.71 9.18
N LEU A 164 -6.75 11.23 8.03
CA LEU A 164 -7.55 12.43 7.96
C LEU A 164 -8.84 12.28 8.80
N GLY A 165 -9.53 11.13 8.73
CA GLY A 165 -10.70 10.84 9.56
C GLY A 165 -10.40 10.91 11.05
N HIS A 166 -9.31 10.30 11.50
CA HIS A 166 -8.88 10.34 12.91
C HIS A 166 -8.49 11.75 13.35
N ILE A 167 -7.80 12.53 12.50
CA ILE A 167 -7.44 13.93 12.75
C ILE A 167 -8.70 14.78 12.91
N MET A 168 -9.69 14.58 12.05
CA MET A 168 -10.97 15.31 12.08
C MET A 168 -11.95 14.81 13.15
N HIS A 169 -11.53 13.95 14.08
CA HIS A 169 -12.36 13.32 15.13
C HIS A 169 -13.58 12.56 14.55
N GLU A 170 -13.50 12.07 13.32
CA GLU A 170 -14.60 11.40 12.63
C GLU A 170 -15.92 12.21 12.56
N ARG A 171 -15.86 13.52 12.90
CA ARG A 171 -17.03 14.41 13.00
C ARG A 171 -17.47 15.01 11.66
N LYS A 172 -16.64 14.94 10.62
CA LYS A 172 -16.92 15.58 9.33
C LYS A 172 -16.71 14.61 8.16
N PRO A 173 -17.43 13.47 8.13
CA PRO A 173 -17.21 12.44 7.11
C PRO A 173 -17.51 12.92 5.70
N ALA A 174 -18.51 13.81 5.52
CA ALA A 174 -18.79 14.41 4.22
C ALA A 174 -17.63 15.28 3.71
N LEU A 175 -16.97 16.04 4.60
CA LEU A 175 -15.80 16.85 4.23
C LEU A 175 -14.59 15.95 3.92
N ARG A 176 -14.36 14.90 4.71
CA ARG A 176 -13.33 13.88 4.46
C ARG A 176 -13.48 13.27 3.06
N GLY A 177 -14.69 12.82 2.71
CA GLY A 177 -14.95 12.25 1.38
C GLY A 177 -14.75 13.24 0.25
N LYS A 178 -15.12 14.54 0.44
CA LYS A 178 -14.86 15.58 -0.56
C LYS A 178 -13.36 15.80 -0.75
N ILE A 179 -12.59 15.96 0.34
CA ILE A 179 -11.12 16.13 0.27
C ILE A 179 -10.51 14.95 -0.49
N GLY A 180 -10.88 13.70 -0.13
CA GLY A 180 -10.39 12.51 -0.81
C GLY A 180 -10.77 12.47 -2.29
N GLY A 181 -11.99 12.82 -2.64
CA GLY A 181 -12.44 12.86 -4.02
C GLY A 181 -11.68 13.89 -4.87
N PHE A 182 -11.51 15.11 -4.36
CA PHE A 182 -10.73 16.15 -5.07
C PHE A 182 -9.25 15.78 -5.19
N THR A 183 -8.63 15.25 -4.12
CA THR A 183 -7.25 14.77 -4.19
C THR A 183 -7.09 13.67 -5.23
N ALA A 184 -8.01 12.72 -5.28
CA ALA A 184 -7.96 11.63 -6.26
C ALA A 184 -8.13 12.15 -7.70
N ILE A 185 -8.95 13.17 -7.95
CA ILE A 185 -9.05 13.81 -9.27
C ILE A 185 -7.73 14.47 -9.65
N VAL A 186 -7.14 15.28 -8.77
CA VAL A 186 -5.90 16.02 -9.07
C VAL A 186 -4.76 15.04 -9.42
N PHE A 187 -4.56 14.01 -8.60
CA PHE A 187 -3.53 12.99 -8.86
C PHE A 187 -3.88 12.12 -10.07
N GLY A 188 -5.16 11.83 -10.31
CA GLY A 188 -5.62 11.10 -11.50
C GLY A 188 -5.33 11.86 -12.79
N LEU A 189 -5.58 13.16 -12.84
CA LEU A 189 -5.24 14.01 -13.98
C LEU A 189 -3.73 14.12 -14.19
N LEU A 190 -2.95 14.19 -13.10
CA LEU A 190 -1.49 14.16 -13.18
C LEU A 190 -0.98 12.85 -13.80
N LEU A 191 -1.47 11.70 -13.34
CA LEU A 191 -1.09 10.40 -13.90
C LEU A 191 -1.53 10.26 -15.37
N PHE A 192 -2.71 10.76 -15.72
CA PHE A 192 -3.18 10.78 -17.11
C PHE A 192 -2.24 11.60 -18.00
N LYS A 193 -1.84 12.80 -17.56
CA LYS A 193 -0.88 13.65 -18.29
C LYS A 193 0.49 12.97 -18.45
N LEU A 194 0.88 12.13 -17.48
CA LEU A 194 2.13 11.34 -17.52
C LEU A 194 1.98 10.01 -18.29
N ASN A 195 0.86 9.78 -19.00
CA ASN A 195 0.52 8.55 -19.72
C ASN A 195 0.37 7.29 -18.85
N TYR A 196 0.22 7.41 -17.53
CA TYR A 196 -0.12 6.31 -16.63
C TYR A 196 -1.63 6.08 -16.56
N ILE A 197 -2.23 5.67 -17.69
CA ILE A 197 -3.69 5.58 -17.90
C ILE A 197 -4.35 4.68 -16.85
N PHE A 198 -3.76 3.51 -16.57
CA PHE A 198 -4.29 2.57 -15.58
C PHE A 198 -4.39 3.18 -14.18
N GLY A 199 -3.35 3.88 -13.72
CA GLY A 199 -3.35 4.60 -12.45
C GLY A 199 -4.40 5.71 -12.41
N ALA A 200 -4.56 6.45 -13.52
CA ALA A 200 -5.57 7.49 -13.65
C ALA A 200 -7.00 6.93 -13.54
N ILE A 201 -7.28 5.76 -14.14
CA ILE A 201 -8.59 5.08 -14.04
C ILE A 201 -8.85 4.66 -12.58
N ILE A 202 -7.87 4.07 -11.89
CA ILE A 202 -8.01 3.69 -10.48
C ILE A 202 -8.31 4.92 -9.61
N LEU A 203 -7.57 6.01 -9.78
CA LEU A 203 -7.82 7.25 -9.04
C LEU A 203 -9.17 7.88 -9.38
N GLY A 204 -9.62 7.82 -10.62
CA GLY A 204 -10.97 8.22 -11.02
C GLY A 204 -12.06 7.41 -10.30
N TYR A 205 -11.88 6.09 -10.21
CA TYR A 205 -12.77 5.23 -9.43
C TYR A 205 -12.76 5.58 -7.93
N LEU A 206 -11.57 5.81 -7.35
CA LEU A 206 -11.46 6.23 -5.95
C LEU A 206 -12.10 7.60 -5.71
N ALA A 207 -11.97 8.54 -6.65
CA ALA A 207 -12.66 9.83 -6.58
C ALA A 207 -14.18 9.65 -6.49
N TYR A 208 -14.75 8.83 -7.39
CA TYR A 208 -16.17 8.49 -7.36
C TYR A 208 -16.60 7.90 -6.02
N GLN A 209 -15.83 6.92 -5.49
CA GLN A 209 -16.14 6.29 -4.21
C GLN A 209 -16.11 7.31 -3.04
N ASN A 210 -15.13 8.21 -3.03
CA ASN A 210 -15.00 9.25 -2.01
C ASN A 210 -16.16 10.27 -2.06
N PHE A 211 -16.58 10.71 -3.24
CA PHE A 211 -17.75 11.58 -3.36
C PHE A 211 -19.04 10.87 -2.97
N LYS A 212 -19.21 9.61 -3.34
CA LYS A 212 -20.35 8.79 -2.92
C LYS A 212 -20.40 8.62 -1.40
N ALA A 213 -19.23 8.40 -0.75
CA ALA A 213 -19.14 8.37 0.71
C ALA A 213 -19.53 9.71 1.34
N ALA A 214 -19.08 10.84 0.75
CA ALA A 214 -19.45 12.18 1.18
C ALA A 214 -20.96 12.45 1.08
N ASP A 215 -21.62 11.99 0.02
CA ASP A 215 -23.04 12.15 -0.20
C ASP A 215 -23.88 11.31 0.78
N ARG A 216 -23.50 10.04 1.00
CA ARG A 216 -24.12 9.18 2.01
C ARG A 216 -24.05 9.81 3.40
N ALA A 217 -22.88 10.34 3.78
CA ALA A 217 -22.69 11.00 5.05
C ALA A 217 -23.56 12.27 5.23
N ARG A 218 -23.90 12.97 4.14
CA ARG A 218 -24.82 14.11 4.16
C ARG A 218 -26.28 13.69 4.39
N ARG A 219 -26.66 12.53 3.85
CA ARG A 219 -28.03 12.00 3.94
C ARG A 219 -28.30 11.25 5.26
N GLY A 220 -27.31 11.16 6.16
CA GLY A 220 -27.43 10.47 7.44
C GLY A 220 -27.37 8.93 7.34
N TYR A 221 -26.99 8.36 6.21
CA TYR A 221 -26.74 6.94 6.03
C TYR A 221 -25.28 6.64 6.41
N TRP A 222 -25.11 6.08 7.62
CA TRP A 222 -23.81 5.64 8.18
C TRP A 222 -23.61 4.15 7.99
#